data_5f282b7d0e4074ee9de40626a4a575f0
#
_entry.id   5f282b7d0e4074ee9de40626a4a575f0
#
_cell.length_a   1.000
_cell.length_b   1.000
_cell.length_c   1.000
_cell.angle_alpha   90.00
_cell.angle_beta   90.00
_cell.angle_gamma   90.00
#
_symmetry.space_group_name_H-M   'P 1'
#
loop_
_entity.id
_entity.type
_entity.pdbx_description
1 polymer ?
#
loop_
_entity_poly.entity_id
_entity_poly.type
_entity_poly.pdbx_seq_one_letter_code
_entity_poly.pdbx_strand_id
1 'polypeptide(L)'
;MKEIISTTNAPAAVGTYSQGVKFNGVYYFSGQIGINPESGLMSESFDEQLSQVMKNIDGLLESQDLKRENIIKTTIFLQDLGDFGKVNETYVNYFSEPYPARSCVQAAKLPKDALVEIEVIAGK
;
A
#
# COMPACT_ATOMS: atom_id res chain seq x y z
N MET A 1 11.30 21.43 -1.58
CA MET A 1 10.81 21.15 -0.22
C MET A 1 9.74 20.06 -0.29
N LYS A 2 9.75 19.15 0.64
CA LYS A 2 8.77 18.05 0.62
C LYS A 2 7.37 18.56 0.99
N GLU A 3 6.37 17.99 0.33
CA GLU A 3 4.97 18.25 0.62
C GLU A 3 4.37 17.04 1.33
N ILE A 4 3.57 17.27 2.35
CA ILE A 4 2.96 16.20 3.14
C ILE A 4 1.60 15.82 2.54
N ILE A 5 1.37 14.52 2.42
CA ILE A 5 0.11 13.96 1.91
C ILE A 5 -0.70 13.49 3.10
N SER A 6 -1.97 13.91 3.14
CA SER A 6 -2.91 13.49 4.17
C SER A 6 -4.31 13.37 3.56
N THR A 7 -4.98 12.24 3.80
CA THR A 7 -6.32 11.99 3.27
C THR A 7 -7.10 11.08 4.21
N THR A 8 -8.43 11.24 4.21
CA THR A 8 -9.33 10.33 4.92
C THR A 8 -9.66 9.07 4.11
N ASN A 9 -9.19 9.00 2.86
CA ASN A 9 -9.41 7.84 1.98
C ASN A 9 -8.51 6.65 2.32
N ALA A 10 -7.60 6.82 3.27
CA ALA A 10 -6.73 5.77 3.77
C ALA A 10 -6.59 5.93 5.28
N PRO A 11 -6.13 4.91 6.01
CA PRO A 11 -5.96 5.01 7.46
C PRO A 11 -5.09 6.20 7.85
N ALA A 12 -5.50 6.93 8.87
CA ALA A 12 -4.76 8.08 9.37
C ALA A 12 -3.37 7.67 9.87
N ALA A 13 -2.40 8.56 9.70
CA ALA A 13 -1.08 8.36 10.25
C ALA A 13 -1.13 8.58 11.77
N VAL A 14 -0.88 7.53 12.52
CA VAL A 14 -0.85 7.58 13.99
C VAL A 14 0.58 7.37 14.42
N GLY A 15 1.21 8.44 14.93
CA GLY A 15 2.60 8.39 15.37
C GLY A 15 3.47 9.37 14.58
N THR A 16 4.75 9.05 14.49
CA THR A 16 5.77 9.96 13.97
C THR A 16 6.03 9.75 12.49
N TYR A 17 4.98 9.72 11.67
CA TYR A 17 5.11 9.57 10.22
C TYR A 17 3.95 10.25 9.49
N SER A 18 4.11 10.45 8.19
CA SER A 18 3.08 10.96 7.29
C SER A 18 2.52 9.82 6.46
N GLN A 19 1.28 9.94 5.99
CA GLN A 19 0.71 8.95 5.05
C GLN A 19 1.53 8.90 3.77
N GLY A 20 2.06 10.03 3.35
CA GLY A 20 2.92 10.11 2.20
C GLY A 20 3.64 11.44 2.13
N VAL A 21 4.65 11.49 1.27
CA VAL A 21 5.46 12.68 1.03
C VAL A 21 5.69 12.80 -0.49
N LYS A 22 5.49 14.01 -1.01
CA LYS A 22 5.82 14.32 -2.41
C LYS A 22 7.09 15.14 -2.46
N PHE A 23 8.01 14.76 -3.33
CA PHE A 23 9.24 15.51 -3.54
C PHE A 23 9.72 15.32 -4.98
N ASN A 24 9.92 16.44 -5.69
CA ASN A 24 10.41 16.44 -7.08
C ASN A 24 9.58 15.53 -8.01
N GLY A 25 8.27 15.58 -7.90
CA GLY A 25 7.38 14.79 -8.77
C GLY A 25 7.29 13.32 -8.39
N VAL A 26 7.93 12.90 -7.31
CA VAL A 26 7.87 11.54 -6.80
C VAL A 26 7.06 11.51 -5.51
N TYR A 27 6.18 10.51 -5.40
CA TYR A 27 5.28 10.34 -4.27
C TYR A 27 5.71 9.08 -3.51
N TYR A 28 6.09 9.27 -2.26
CA TYR A 28 6.52 8.18 -1.37
C TYR A 28 5.41 7.96 -0.36
N PHE A 29 4.76 6.81 -0.44
CA PHE A 29 3.67 6.48 0.48
C PHE A 29 4.14 5.52 1.55
N SER A 30 3.72 5.76 2.79
CA SER A 30 3.98 4.85 3.88
C SER A 30 3.28 3.51 3.64
N GLY A 31 3.84 2.45 4.18
CA GLY A 31 3.28 1.11 4.04
C GLY A 31 1.85 1.02 4.54
N GLN A 32 1.01 0.28 3.80
CA GLN A 32 -0.39 0.07 4.13
C GLN A 32 -0.61 -1.36 4.60
N ILE A 33 -1.25 -1.50 5.74
CA ILE A 33 -1.83 -2.77 6.19
C ILE A 33 -3.35 -2.70 6.01
N GLY A 34 -4.04 -3.81 6.17
CA GLY A 34 -5.45 -3.92 5.79
C GLY A 34 -6.45 -3.32 6.77
N ILE A 35 -6.18 -2.11 7.26
CA ILE A 35 -7.09 -1.40 8.15
C ILE A 35 -8.12 -0.65 7.32
N ASN A 36 -9.40 -0.83 7.63
CA ASN A 36 -10.46 -0.05 7.04
C ASN A 36 -10.41 1.38 7.61
N PRO A 37 -10.27 2.42 6.78
CA PRO A 37 -10.11 3.79 7.29
C PRO A 37 -11.35 4.34 8.01
N GLU A 38 -12.55 3.80 7.75
CA GLU A 38 -13.76 4.25 8.41
C GLU A 38 -13.95 3.59 9.77
N SER A 39 -13.76 2.27 9.85
CA SER A 39 -13.99 1.52 11.09
C SER A 39 -12.77 1.43 11.99
N GLY A 40 -11.57 1.58 11.44
CA GLY A 40 -10.33 1.36 12.15
C GLY A 40 -10.02 -0.11 12.42
N LEU A 41 -10.78 -1.03 11.82
CA LEU A 41 -10.65 -2.47 12.04
C LEU A 41 -9.93 -3.16 10.89
N MET A 42 -9.29 -4.29 11.19
CA MET A 42 -8.61 -5.13 10.21
C MET A 42 -9.15 -6.55 10.31
N SER A 43 -9.49 -7.14 9.15
CA SER A 43 -9.93 -8.53 9.08
C SER A 43 -8.78 -9.47 9.47
N GLU A 44 -9.13 -10.66 9.95
CA GLU A 44 -8.15 -11.72 10.20
C GLU A 44 -7.82 -12.52 8.94
N SER A 45 -8.62 -12.38 7.88
CA SER A 45 -8.43 -13.08 6.61
C SER A 45 -7.35 -12.40 5.77
N PHE A 46 -6.42 -13.20 5.22
CA PHE A 46 -5.40 -12.68 4.31
C PHE A 46 -6.03 -11.99 3.09
N ASP A 47 -7.00 -12.65 2.47
CA ASP A 47 -7.61 -12.12 1.25
C ASP A 47 -8.30 -10.78 1.51
N GLU A 48 -8.99 -10.65 2.64
CA GLU A 48 -9.64 -9.38 3.00
C GLU A 48 -8.63 -8.30 3.37
N GLN A 49 -7.55 -8.67 4.07
CA GLN A 49 -6.48 -7.73 4.36
C GLN A 49 -5.84 -7.21 3.07
N LEU A 50 -5.52 -8.11 2.14
CA LEU A 50 -4.91 -7.72 0.87
C LEU A 50 -5.84 -6.81 0.06
N SER A 51 -7.12 -7.16 -0.03
CA SER A 51 -8.11 -6.33 -0.70
C SER A 51 -8.16 -4.92 -0.10
N GLN A 52 -8.16 -4.82 1.22
CA GLN A 52 -8.21 -3.53 1.91
C GLN A 52 -6.92 -2.73 1.70
N VAL A 53 -5.76 -3.40 1.70
CA VAL A 53 -4.48 -2.74 1.39
C VAL A 53 -4.55 -2.07 0.02
N MET A 54 -5.06 -2.78 -0.99
CA MET A 54 -5.15 -2.24 -2.34
C MET A 54 -6.13 -1.06 -2.41
N LYS A 55 -7.23 -1.11 -1.67
CA LYS A 55 -8.18 0.01 -1.57
C LYS A 55 -7.54 1.22 -0.90
N ASN A 56 -6.75 0.99 0.14
CA ASN A 56 -6.05 2.08 0.84
C ASN A 56 -5.04 2.76 -0.09
N ILE A 57 -4.33 1.97 -0.89
CA ILE A 57 -3.39 2.50 -1.89
C ILE A 57 -4.17 3.33 -2.92
N ASP A 58 -5.30 2.84 -3.42
CA ASP A 58 -6.15 3.61 -4.33
C ASP A 58 -6.57 4.93 -3.70
N GLY A 59 -6.94 4.92 -2.43
CA GLY A 59 -7.32 6.14 -1.71
C GLY A 59 -6.19 7.17 -1.66
N LEU A 60 -4.97 6.71 -1.41
CA LEU A 60 -3.80 7.57 -1.43
C LEU A 60 -3.55 8.16 -2.83
N LEU A 61 -3.62 7.31 -3.85
CA LEU A 61 -3.43 7.74 -5.24
C LEU A 61 -4.48 8.79 -5.64
N GLU A 62 -5.75 8.51 -5.37
CA GLU A 62 -6.84 9.41 -5.70
C GLU A 62 -6.69 10.79 -5.04
N SER A 63 -6.20 10.82 -3.81
CA SER A 63 -5.98 12.08 -3.09
C SER A 63 -4.96 12.98 -3.78
N GLN A 64 -4.14 12.44 -4.67
CA GLN A 64 -3.07 13.14 -5.37
C GLN A 64 -3.30 13.18 -6.88
N ASP A 65 -4.50 12.87 -7.36
CA ASP A 65 -4.83 12.78 -8.78
C ASP A 65 -3.91 11.82 -9.54
N LEU A 66 -3.50 10.75 -8.86
CA LEU A 66 -2.67 9.70 -9.46
C LEU A 66 -3.54 8.49 -9.82
N LYS A 67 -3.06 7.74 -10.78
CA LYS A 67 -3.66 6.48 -11.23
C LYS A 67 -2.74 5.32 -10.87
N ARG A 68 -3.25 4.09 -10.93
CA ARG A 68 -2.44 2.89 -10.68
C ARG A 68 -1.23 2.82 -11.61
N GLU A 69 -1.38 3.27 -12.85
CA GLU A 69 -0.27 3.30 -13.82
C GLU A 69 0.86 4.24 -13.43
N ASN A 70 0.62 5.15 -12.49
CA ASN A 70 1.66 6.04 -11.97
C ASN A 70 2.54 5.38 -10.90
N ILE A 71 2.18 4.19 -10.42
CA ILE A 71 3.01 3.45 -9.46
C ILE A 71 4.25 2.92 -10.19
N ILE A 72 5.42 3.28 -9.68
CA ILE A 72 6.70 2.88 -10.28
C ILE A 72 7.39 1.76 -9.53
N LYS A 73 7.11 1.62 -8.24
CA LYS A 73 7.66 0.52 -7.44
C LYS A 73 6.72 0.14 -6.31
N THR A 74 6.63 -1.16 -6.04
CA THR A 74 5.97 -1.68 -4.85
C THR A 74 6.95 -2.52 -4.04
N THR A 75 6.84 -2.46 -2.71
CA THR A 75 7.53 -3.36 -1.80
C THR A 75 6.48 -4.06 -0.96
N ILE A 76 6.53 -5.39 -0.98
CA ILE A 76 5.53 -6.24 -0.33
C ILE A 76 6.19 -6.97 0.83
N PHE A 77 5.59 -6.84 2.01
CA PHE A 77 6.02 -7.54 3.21
C PHE A 77 4.93 -8.52 3.58
N LEU A 78 5.28 -9.80 3.70
CA LEU A 78 4.34 -10.87 4.04
C LEU A 78 4.73 -11.49 5.37
N GLN A 79 3.74 -11.86 6.17
CA GLN A 79 3.97 -12.65 7.38
C GLN A 79 4.42 -14.06 6.99
N ASP A 80 3.91 -14.59 5.86
CA ASP A 80 4.25 -15.90 5.33
C ASP A 80 4.45 -15.77 3.82
N LEU A 81 5.66 -16.02 3.34
CA LEU A 81 5.99 -15.92 1.92
C LEU A 81 5.20 -16.92 1.07
N GLY A 82 4.62 -17.95 1.69
CA GLY A 82 3.70 -18.88 1.03
C GLY A 82 2.47 -18.20 0.43
N ASP A 83 2.12 -17.00 0.89
CA ASP A 83 0.99 -16.22 0.35
C ASP A 83 1.36 -15.41 -0.89
N PHE A 84 2.59 -15.53 -1.38
CA PHE A 84 3.07 -14.77 -2.54
C PHE A 84 2.22 -14.99 -3.79
N GLY A 85 1.75 -16.23 -4.01
CA GLY A 85 0.90 -16.53 -5.16
C GLY A 85 -0.41 -15.73 -5.18
N LYS A 86 -1.00 -15.50 -4.00
CA LYS A 86 -2.22 -14.69 -3.87
C LYS A 86 -1.97 -13.23 -4.22
N VAL A 87 -0.79 -12.71 -3.84
CA VAL A 87 -0.39 -11.35 -4.21
C VAL A 87 -0.27 -11.23 -5.73
N ASN A 88 0.36 -12.20 -6.37
CA ASN A 88 0.50 -12.21 -7.83
C ASN A 88 -0.87 -12.20 -8.53
N GLU A 89 -1.82 -12.99 -8.06
CA GLU A 89 -3.17 -13.01 -8.63
C GLU A 89 -3.84 -11.64 -8.51
N THR A 90 -3.70 -11.00 -7.36
CA THR A 90 -4.25 -9.66 -7.14
C THR A 90 -3.59 -8.66 -8.08
N TYR A 91 -2.27 -8.75 -8.26
CA TYR A 91 -1.53 -7.82 -9.12
C TYR A 91 -1.93 -7.94 -10.59
N VAL A 92 -2.22 -9.14 -11.06
CA VAL A 92 -2.69 -9.34 -12.44
C VAL A 92 -3.97 -8.54 -12.70
N ASN A 93 -4.85 -8.45 -11.70
CA ASN A 93 -6.11 -7.72 -11.83
C ASN A 93 -5.97 -6.22 -11.51
N TYR A 94 -5.00 -5.86 -10.69
CA TYR A 94 -4.81 -4.48 -10.23
C TYR A 94 -4.01 -3.65 -11.22
N PHE A 95 -2.96 -4.21 -11.81
CA PHE A 95 -2.06 -3.53 -12.73
C PHE A 95 -2.27 -3.98 -14.17
N SER A 96 -1.92 -3.08 -15.10
CA SER A 96 -1.75 -3.39 -16.51
C SER A 96 -0.28 -3.25 -16.85
N GLU A 97 0.19 -3.92 -17.89
CA GLU A 97 1.56 -3.74 -18.36
C GLU A 97 1.77 -2.32 -18.87
N PRO A 98 2.95 -1.72 -18.67
CA PRO A 98 4.12 -2.28 -17.98
C PRO A 98 3.92 -2.29 -16.46
N TYR A 99 4.33 -3.39 -15.81
CA TYR A 99 4.21 -3.53 -14.36
C TYR A 99 5.25 -2.67 -13.63
N PRO A 100 4.95 -2.21 -12.40
CA PRO A 100 5.96 -1.53 -11.60
C PRO A 100 7.08 -2.48 -11.17
N ALA A 101 8.23 -1.92 -10.81
CA ALA A 101 9.25 -2.71 -10.16
C ALA A 101 8.73 -3.23 -8.82
N ARG A 102 9.23 -4.37 -8.35
CA ARG A 102 8.70 -5.00 -7.15
C ARG A 102 9.77 -5.74 -6.37
N SER A 103 9.69 -5.67 -5.04
CA SER A 103 10.42 -6.55 -4.12
C SER A 103 9.40 -7.16 -3.16
N CYS A 104 9.59 -8.43 -2.79
CA CYS A 104 8.72 -9.11 -1.85
C CYS A 104 9.56 -9.92 -0.87
N VAL A 105 9.31 -9.74 0.43
CA VAL A 105 10.05 -10.43 1.48
C VAL A 105 9.10 -10.91 2.57
N GLN A 106 9.53 -11.91 3.32
CA GLN A 106 8.84 -12.32 4.53
C GLN A 106 9.39 -11.53 5.70
N ALA A 107 8.51 -10.90 6.47
CA ALA A 107 8.88 -10.15 7.65
C ALA A 107 8.74 -11.03 8.88
N ALA A 108 9.60 -10.82 9.88
CA ALA A 108 9.49 -11.54 11.15
C ALA A 108 8.16 -11.23 11.84
N LYS A 109 7.68 -9.97 11.73
CA LYS A 109 6.41 -9.53 12.28
C LYS A 109 6.02 -8.21 11.62
N LEU A 110 4.73 -8.02 11.41
CA LEU A 110 4.19 -6.78 10.86
C LEU A 110 3.37 -6.05 11.92
N PRO A 111 3.19 -4.72 11.77
CA PRO A 111 2.39 -3.95 12.73
C PRO A 111 0.99 -4.54 12.88
N LYS A 112 0.50 -4.56 14.13
CA LYS A 112 -0.84 -5.07 14.49
C LYS A 112 -1.07 -6.50 14.04
N ASP A 113 0.00 -7.30 13.94
CA ASP A 113 -0.03 -8.68 13.48
C ASP A 113 -0.66 -8.83 12.08
N ALA A 114 -0.48 -7.83 11.23
CA ALA A 114 -0.95 -7.89 9.86
C ALA A 114 -0.27 -9.04 9.11
N LEU A 115 -0.99 -9.59 8.14
CA LEU A 115 -0.49 -10.69 7.30
C LEU A 115 0.20 -10.16 6.04
N VAL A 116 -0.07 -8.91 5.68
CA VAL A 116 0.50 -8.27 4.49
C VAL A 116 0.61 -6.77 4.73
N GLU A 117 1.70 -6.20 4.21
CA GLU A 117 1.92 -4.76 4.16
C GLU A 117 2.53 -4.43 2.81
N ILE A 118 2.06 -3.37 2.16
CA ILE A 118 2.58 -2.93 0.86
C ILE A 118 2.84 -1.44 0.91
N GLU A 119 4.03 -1.05 0.49
CA GLU A 119 4.34 0.36 0.26
C GLU A 119 4.57 0.60 -1.23
N VAL A 120 4.23 1.80 -1.68
CA VAL A 120 4.38 2.14 -3.10
C VAL A 120 5.10 3.47 -3.26
N ILE A 121 5.79 3.59 -4.40
CA ILE A 121 6.38 4.84 -4.88
C ILE A 121 5.70 5.11 -6.20
N ALA A 122 5.21 6.33 -6.38
CA ALA A 122 4.54 6.75 -7.61
C ALA A 122 5.23 7.98 -8.19
N GLY A 123 5.05 8.20 -9.48
CA GLY A 123 5.60 9.36 -10.17
C GLY A 123 4.70 9.80 -11.30
N LYS A 124 4.81 11.08 -11.60
CA LYS A 124 3.96 11.67 -12.65
C LYS A 124 4.73 12.67 -13.47
#